data_65f71592d4fcfeddb630ac6d86110740
#
_entry.id   65f71592d4fcfeddb630ac6d86110740
#
_cell.length_a   1.000
_cell.length_b   1.000
_cell.length_c   1.000
_cell.angle_alpha   90.00
_cell.angle_beta   90.00
_cell.angle_gamma   90.00
#
_symmetry.space_group_name_H-M   'P 1'
#
loop_
_entity.id
_entity.type
_entity.pdbx_description
1 polymer ?
#
loop_
_entity_poly.entity_id
_entity_poly.type
_entity_poly.pdbx_seq_one_letter_code
_entity_poly.pdbx_strand_id
1 'polypeptide(L)'
;SVMVVYDTSLENAWKYHLRLFSLNMKMIPMLISTHSFQVIWHVIKCWDMFTSRWVKEFVTHESYHIDLMYTKKEDRKQGLAKMLITRVCEDAKEKGFDVTMETHHKDNLALYEETGFKLMSVITHDNYDLKQYCLLIRNE
;
A
#
# COMPACT_ATOMS: atom_id res chain seq x y z
N SER A 1 5.01 -14.16 8.79
CA SER A 1 4.71 -12.85 8.18
C SER A 1 4.91 -12.92 6.68
N VAL A 2 4.12 -12.21 5.92
CA VAL A 2 4.20 -12.12 4.46
C VAL A 2 4.13 -10.64 4.06
N MET A 3 4.90 -10.28 3.04
CA MET A 3 4.88 -8.95 2.44
C MET A 3 4.81 -9.09 0.93
N VAL A 4 4.04 -8.23 0.28
CA VAL A 4 3.98 -8.09 -1.17
C VAL A 4 4.54 -6.72 -1.53
N VAL A 5 5.55 -6.72 -2.38
CA VAL A 5 6.22 -5.51 -2.85
C VAL A 5 6.11 -5.45 -4.36
N TYR A 6 5.71 -4.32 -4.87
CA TYR A 6 5.70 -4.00 -6.28
C TYR A 6 6.97 -3.24 -6.66
N ASP A 7 7.70 -3.75 -7.64
CA ASP A 7 8.90 -3.14 -8.18
C ASP A 7 8.56 -2.44 -9.51
N THR A 8 8.65 -1.13 -9.54
CA THR A 8 8.28 -0.33 -10.72
C THR A 8 9.24 -0.51 -11.89
N SER A 9 10.48 -0.97 -11.64
CA SER A 9 11.48 -1.19 -12.68
C SER A 9 11.22 -2.46 -13.49
N LEU A 10 10.57 -3.46 -12.89
CA LEU A 10 10.36 -4.78 -13.49
C LEU A 10 9.06 -4.90 -14.29
N GLU A 11 8.09 -4.09 -14.01
CA GLU A 11 6.77 -4.20 -14.62
C GLU A 11 6.38 -2.93 -15.38
N ASN A 12 6.11 -3.10 -16.68
CA ASN A 12 5.52 -2.03 -17.47
C ASN A 12 4.15 -1.65 -16.87
N ALA A 13 3.88 -0.35 -16.71
CA ALA A 13 2.65 0.19 -16.13
C ALA A 13 1.37 -0.45 -16.72
N TRP A 14 1.38 -0.80 -18.01
CA TRP A 14 0.28 -1.51 -18.68
C TRP A 14 0.02 -2.90 -18.11
N LYS A 15 1.06 -3.70 -17.85
CA LYS A 15 0.93 -5.05 -17.26
C LYS A 15 0.40 -4.97 -15.82
N TYR A 16 0.86 -3.99 -15.05
CA TYR A 16 0.36 -3.73 -13.71
C TYR A 16 -1.15 -3.41 -13.72
N HIS A 17 -1.57 -2.49 -14.59
CA HIS A 17 -2.99 -2.14 -14.71
C HIS A 17 -3.85 -3.32 -15.18
N LEU A 18 -3.37 -4.16 -16.09
CA LEU A 18 -4.07 -5.38 -16.51
C LEU A 18 -4.20 -6.39 -15.35
N ARG A 19 -3.17 -6.54 -14.54
CA ARG A 19 -3.21 -7.43 -13.36
C ARG A 19 -4.20 -6.93 -12.33
N LEU A 20 -4.15 -5.63 -12.00
CA LEU A 20 -5.12 -5.00 -11.10
C LEU A 20 -6.55 -5.14 -11.63
N PHE A 21 -6.77 -4.91 -12.93
CA PHE A 21 -8.08 -5.10 -13.56
C PHE A 21 -8.55 -6.55 -13.41
N SER A 22 -7.68 -7.53 -13.69
CA SER A 22 -8.02 -8.95 -13.54
C SER A 22 -8.36 -9.33 -12.08
N LEU A 23 -7.63 -8.78 -11.10
CA LEU A 23 -7.92 -8.99 -9.68
C LEU A 23 -9.26 -8.37 -9.28
N ASN A 24 -9.52 -7.15 -9.73
CA ASN A 24 -10.78 -6.45 -9.47
C ASN A 24 -11.97 -7.18 -10.11
N MET A 25 -11.81 -7.71 -11.32
CA MET A 25 -12.86 -8.52 -11.97
C MET A 25 -13.20 -9.78 -11.16
N LYS A 26 -12.21 -10.39 -10.49
CA LYS A 26 -12.44 -11.53 -9.59
C LYS A 26 -13.19 -11.15 -8.30
N MET A 27 -13.10 -9.88 -7.88
CA MET A 27 -13.84 -9.36 -6.73
C MET A 27 -15.33 -9.11 -7.02
N ILE A 28 -15.70 -8.89 -8.30
CA ILE A 28 -17.08 -8.59 -8.70
C ILE A 28 -18.08 -9.66 -8.26
N PRO A 29 -17.85 -10.99 -8.46
CA PRO A 29 -18.79 -12.02 -7.98
C PRO A 29 -18.98 -11.97 -6.46
N MET A 30 -17.92 -11.67 -5.71
CA MET A 30 -17.97 -11.53 -4.26
C MET A 30 -18.83 -10.31 -3.86
N LEU A 31 -18.66 -9.17 -4.52
CA LEU A 31 -19.48 -7.97 -4.29
C LEU A 31 -20.94 -8.19 -4.65
N ILE A 32 -21.22 -8.88 -5.77
CA ILE A 32 -22.59 -9.23 -6.18
C ILE A 32 -23.23 -10.19 -5.18
N SER A 33 -22.46 -11.12 -4.61
CA SER A 33 -22.96 -12.08 -3.61
C SER A 33 -23.42 -11.42 -2.31
N THR A 34 -22.97 -10.20 -2.01
CA THR A 34 -23.45 -9.45 -0.83
C THR A 34 -24.90 -9.00 -0.97
N HIS A 35 -25.49 -9.02 -2.17
CA HIS A 35 -26.84 -8.55 -2.51
C HIS A 35 -27.15 -7.13 -2.01
N SER A 36 -26.12 -6.35 -1.69
CA SER A 36 -26.25 -5.00 -1.13
C SER A 36 -25.72 -3.95 -2.10
N PHE A 37 -26.63 -3.25 -2.78
CA PHE A 37 -26.28 -2.11 -3.61
C PHE A 37 -25.50 -1.03 -2.82
N GLN A 38 -25.81 -0.90 -1.53
CA GLN A 38 -25.11 0.05 -0.65
C GLN A 38 -23.62 -0.29 -0.51
N VAL A 39 -23.26 -1.56 -0.35
CA VAL A 39 -21.85 -1.99 -0.27
C VAL A 39 -21.10 -1.70 -1.56
N ILE A 40 -21.71 -2.03 -2.71
CA ILE A 40 -21.13 -1.75 -4.03
C ILE A 40 -20.90 -0.25 -4.21
N TRP A 41 -21.90 0.57 -3.86
CA TRP A 41 -21.82 2.03 -3.96
C TRP A 41 -20.73 2.63 -3.04
N HIS A 42 -20.57 2.06 -1.83
CA HIS A 42 -19.49 2.47 -0.91
C HIS A 42 -18.12 2.14 -1.47
N VAL A 43 -17.92 0.93 -2.01
CA VAL A 43 -16.65 0.53 -2.63
C VAL A 43 -16.31 1.46 -3.79
N ILE A 44 -17.29 1.79 -4.65
CA ILE A 44 -17.07 2.73 -5.77
C ILE A 44 -16.67 4.12 -5.26
N LYS A 45 -17.35 4.64 -4.25
CA LYS A 45 -17.03 5.95 -3.65
C LYS A 45 -15.67 6.00 -2.98
N CYS A 46 -15.22 4.89 -2.38
CA CYS A 46 -13.93 4.80 -1.71
C CYS A 46 -12.79 4.39 -2.66
N TRP A 47 -13.09 4.19 -3.96
CA TRP A 47 -12.11 3.66 -4.93
C TRP A 47 -10.81 4.48 -4.99
N ASP A 48 -10.92 5.80 -4.94
CA ASP A 48 -9.74 6.67 -4.98
C ASP A 48 -8.81 6.51 -3.78
N MET A 49 -9.32 6.04 -2.64
CA MET A 49 -8.51 5.77 -1.43
C MET A 49 -7.69 4.48 -1.54
N PHE A 50 -8.03 3.60 -2.50
CA PHE A 50 -7.30 2.37 -2.75
C PHE A 50 -6.33 2.51 -3.92
N THR A 51 -6.12 3.75 -4.40
CA THR A 51 -5.18 4.03 -5.48
C THR A 51 -3.95 4.71 -4.93
N SER A 52 -2.78 4.25 -5.35
CA SER A 52 -1.49 4.85 -4.98
C SER A 52 -1.16 6.05 -5.87
N ARG A 53 -2.17 6.87 -6.25
CA ARG A 53 -1.98 8.04 -7.12
C ARG A 53 -1.01 9.06 -6.53
N TRP A 54 -1.02 9.23 -5.22
CA TRP A 54 -0.14 10.13 -4.48
C TRP A 54 1.34 9.85 -4.73
N VAL A 55 1.70 8.59 -5.03
CA VAL A 55 3.09 8.20 -5.33
C VAL A 55 3.65 9.03 -6.46
N LYS A 56 2.86 9.29 -7.51
CA LYS A 56 3.28 10.08 -8.69
C LYS A 56 3.56 11.56 -8.38
N GLU A 57 3.07 12.05 -7.24
CA GLU A 57 3.32 13.43 -6.81
C GLU A 57 4.66 13.57 -6.10
N PHE A 58 5.15 12.50 -5.49
CA PHE A 58 6.34 12.52 -4.65
C PHE A 58 7.52 11.73 -5.21
N VAL A 59 7.27 10.77 -6.11
CA VAL A 59 8.29 9.87 -6.66
C VAL A 59 8.31 10.01 -8.18
N THR A 60 9.49 10.34 -8.72
CA THR A 60 9.72 10.57 -10.16
C THR A 60 10.61 9.53 -10.81
N HIS A 61 11.16 8.60 -10.03
CA HIS A 61 12.06 7.54 -10.48
C HIS A 61 11.58 6.17 -10.00
N GLU A 62 12.36 5.12 -10.22
CA GLU A 62 12.03 3.76 -9.82
C GLU A 62 11.84 3.66 -8.31
N SER A 63 10.88 2.86 -7.91
CA SER A 63 10.53 2.69 -6.50
C SER A 63 9.97 1.30 -6.20
N TYR A 64 10.08 0.93 -4.94
CA TYR A 64 9.34 -0.19 -4.37
C TYR A 64 8.07 0.33 -3.71
N HIS A 65 6.95 -0.29 -4.03
CA HIS A 65 5.69 -0.03 -3.34
C HIS A 65 5.28 -1.24 -2.52
N ILE A 66 5.14 -1.07 -1.21
CA ILE A 66 4.66 -2.13 -0.31
C ILE A 66 3.13 -2.14 -0.34
N ASP A 67 2.56 -3.06 -1.13
CA ASP A 67 1.11 -3.19 -1.32
C ASP A 67 0.41 -3.84 -0.13
N LEU A 68 1.03 -4.86 0.46
CA LEU A 68 0.43 -5.66 1.51
C LEU A 68 1.47 -6.15 2.49
N MET A 69 1.17 -6.04 3.77
CA MET A 69 1.92 -6.68 4.83
C MET A 69 0.96 -7.37 5.82
N TYR A 70 1.18 -8.65 6.04
CA TYR A 70 0.37 -9.44 6.95
C TYR A 70 1.23 -10.28 7.89
N THR A 71 0.89 -10.24 9.18
CA THR A 71 1.47 -11.11 10.20
C THR A 71 0.35 -11.84 10.92
N LYS A 72 0.42 -13.17 10.98
CA LYS A 72 -0.54 -13.98 11.73
C LYS A 72 -0.63 -13.50 13.17
N LYS A 73 -1.81 -13.61 13.77
CA LYS A 73 -2.08 -13.05 15.11
C LYS A 73 -1.14 -13.64 16.16
N GLU A 74 -0.86 -14.93 16.10
CA GLU A 74 0.03 -15.68 16.99
C GLU A 74 1.50 -15.26 16.87
N ASP A 75 1.91 -14.75 15.69
CA ASP A 75 3.30 -14.35 15.39
C ASP A 75 3.53 -12.83 15.55
N ARG A 76 2.53 -12.10 16.02
CA ARG A 76 2.65 -10.64 16.20
C ARG A 76 3.56 -10.32 17.39
N LYS A 77 4.07 -9.07 17.43
CA LYS A 77 4.95 -8.54 18.48
C LYS A 77 6.32 -9.25 18.59
N GLN A 78 6.70 -10.01 17.57
CA GLN A 78 8.01 -10.69 17.47
C GLN A 78 8.99 -9.93 16.54
N GLY A 79 8.67 -8.72 16.11
CA GLY A 79 9.50 -7.92 15.23
C GLY A 79 9.50 -8.33 13.75
N LEU A 80 8.71 -9.35 13.35
CA LEU A 80 8.73 -9.91 11.99
C LEU A 80 8.37 -8.89 10.91
N ALA A 81 7.40 -8.01 11.19
CA ALA A 81 7.03 -6.93 10.27
C ALA A 81 8.19 -5.96 10.06
N LYS A 82 8.82 -5.52 11.16
CA LYS A 82 9.98 -4.62 11.11
C LYS A 82 11.14 -5.24 10.33
N MET A 83 11.42 -6.51 10.54
CA MET A 83 12.47 -7.26 9.84
C MET A 83 12.23 -7.27 8.31
N LEU A 84 10.99 -7.54 7.87
CA LEU A 84 10.65 -7.55 6.44
C LEU A 84 10.78 -6.15 5.82
N ILE A 85 10.28 -5.12 6.51
CA ILE A 85 10.41 -3.72 6.07
C ILE A 85 11.89 -3.35 5.91
N THR A 86 12.70 -3.62 6.95
CA THR A 86 14.13 -3.31 6.93
C THR A 86 14.81 -3.96 5.73
N ARG A 87 14.52 -5.24 5.46
CA ARG A 87 15.11 -5.96 4.32
C ARG A 87 14.74 -5.33 2.97
N VAL A 88 13.48 -4.93 2.79
CA VAL A 88 13.04 -4.23 1.57
C VAL A 88 13.72 -2.88 1.44
N CYS A 89 13.86 -2.13 2.52
CA CYS A 89 14.52 -0.83 2.51
C CYS A 89 16.02 -0.94 2.21
N GLU A 90 16.70 -1.99 2.70
CA GLU A 90 18.10 -2.26 2.39
C GLU A 90 18.29 -2.56 0.90
N ASP A 91 17.47 -3.46 0.33
CA ASP A 91 17.54 -3.80 -1.10
C ASP A 91 17.20 -2.58 -1.99
N ALA A 92 16.20 -1.78 -1.60
CA ALA A 92 15.87 -0.54 -2.30
C ALA A 92 17.03 0.46 -2.26
N LYS A 93 17.66 0.62 -1.10
CA LYS A 93 18.81 1.52 -0.93
C LYS A 93 20.00 1.11 -1.81
N GLU A 94 20.31 -0.19 -1.90
CA GLU A 94 21.37 -0.69 -2.78
C GLU A 94 21.11 -0.37 -4.26
N LYS A 95 19.83 -0.25 -4.65
CA LYS A 95 19.40 0.06 -6.02
C LYS A 95 19.18 1.56 -6.27
N GLY A 96 19.22 2.39 -5.23
CA GLY A 96 18.84 3.81 -5.31
C GLY A 96 17.34 4.02 -5.54
N PHE A 97 16.49 3.08 -5.11
CA PHE A 97 15.04 3.14 -5.25
C PHE A 97 14.39 3.73 -4.01
N ASP A 98 13.40 4.58 -4.20
CA ASP A 98 12.53 5.00 -3.11
C ASP A 98 11.63 3.85 -2.64
N VAL A 99 11.14 3.92 -1.40
CA VAL A 99 10.17 2.96 -0.88
C VAL A 99 8.91 3.69 -0.45
N THR A 100 7.77 3.26 -0.98
CA THR A 100 6.46 3.84 -0.69
C THR A 100 5.53 2.82 -0.07
N MET A 101 4.61 3.27 0.77
CA MET A 101 3.53 2.46 1.32
C MET A 101 2.36 3.31 1.82
N GLU A 102 1.21 2.69 1.98
CA GLU A 102 0.06 3.30 2.64
C GLU A 102 -0.42 2.48 3.83
N THR A 103 -1.05 3.16 4.77
CA THR A 103 -1.81 2.50 5.85
C THR A 103 -3.07 3.28 6.21
N HIS A 104 -4.14 2.58 6.58
CA HIS A 104 -5.36 3.17 7.13
C HIS A 104 -5.38 3.18 8.67
N HIS A 105 -4.39 2.57 9.30
CA HIS A 105 -4.29 2.46 10.75
C HIS A 105 -3.22 3.40 11.30
N LYS A 106 -3.66 4.42 12.02
CA LYS A 106 -2.77 5.40 12.66
C LYS A 106 -1.76 4.74 13.62
N ASP A 107 -2.17 3.68 14.29
CA ASP A 107 -1.32 2.97 15.27
C ASP A 107 -0.08 2.33 14.63
N ASN A 108 -0.09 2.11 13.33
CA ASN A 108 1.06 1.56 12.61
C ASN A 108 2.13 2.62 12.29
N LEU A 109 1.81 3.91 12.39
CA LEU A 109 2.74 4.98 11.98
C LEU A 109 4.04 4.93 12.76
N ALA A 110 3.98 4.73 14.09
CA ALA A 110 5.18 4.66 14.93
C ALA A 110 6.15 3.55 14.45
N LEU A 111 5.61 2.37 14.08
CA LEU A 111 6.42 1.28 13.54
C LEU A 111 7.11 1.69 12.23
N TYR A 112 6.39 2.38 11.34
CA TYR A 112 6.94 2.78 10.05
C TYR A 112 7.95 3.91 10.18
N GLU A 113 7.69 4.89 11.05
CA GLU A 113 8.64 5.96 11.36
C GLU A 113 9.96 5.41 11.96
N GLU A 114 9.87 4.42 12.84
CA GLU A 114 11.05 3.71 13.38
C GLU A 114 11.88 2.99 12.30
N THR A 115 11.28 2.65 11.17
CA THR A 115 11.97 2.03 10.02
C THR A 115 12.43 3.05 8.98
N GLY A 116 12.27 4.35 9.25
CA GLY A 116 12.77 5.45 8.43
C GLY A 116 11.75 6.07 7.48
N PHE A 117 10.49 5.59 7.47
CA PHE A 117 9.45 6.21 6.68
C PHE A 117 9.09 7.60 7.21
N LYS A 118 8.81 8.52 6.28
CA LYS A 118 8.26 9.85 6.57
C LYS A 118 6.82 9.91 6.07
N LEU A 119 5.94 10.48 6.87
CA LEU A 119 4.57 10.76 6.47
C LEU A 119 4.57 11.93 5.47
N MET A 120 4.13 11.69 4.24
CA MET A 120 4.10 12.68 3.17
C MET A 120 2.74 13.34 3.03
N SER A 121 1.66 12.56 3.19
CA SER A 121 0.30 13.05 3.02
C SER A 121 -0.69 12.23 3.85
N VAL A 122 -1.81 12.83 4.19
CA VAL A 122 -2.98 12.15 4.77
C VAL A 122 -4.18 12.45 3.90
N ILE A 123 -4.67 11.44 3.21
CA ILE A 123 -5.87 11.54 2.38
C ILE A 123 -7.07 11.19 3.26
N THR A 124 -8.02 12.10 3.36
CA THR A 124 -9.25 11.92 4.14
C THR A 124 -10.43 11.76 3.21
N HIS A 125 -11.37 10.91 3.58
CA HIS A 125 -12.64 10.77 2.88
C HIS A 125 -13.74 11.42 3.71
N ASP A 126 -14.29 12.55 3.25
CA ASP A 126 -15.20 13.40 4.02
C ASP A 126 -16.50 12.70 4.47
N ASN A 127 -16.93 11.67 3.75
CA ASN A 127 -18.16 10.93 4.05
C ASN A 127 -17.95 9.69 4.95
N TYR A 128 -16.71 9.32 5.21
CA TYR A 128 -16.35 8.14 6.02
C TYR A 128 -15.16 8.54 6.87
N ASP A 129 -15.14 8.20 8.13
CA ASP A 129 -13.96 8.45 9.00
C ASP A 129 -12.77 7.55 8.61
N LEU A 130 -12.47 7.56 7.32
CA LEU A 130 -11.36 6.82 6.72
C LEU A 130 -10.23 7.78 6.39
N LYS A 131 -9.03 7.43 6.83
CA LYS A 131 -7.80 8.15 6.54
C LYS A 131 -6.79 7.19 5.92
N GLN A 132 -6.14 7.64 4.85
CA GLN A 132 -5.02 6.95 4.25
C GLN A 132 -3.76 7.75 4.56
N TYR A 133 -2.83 7.14 5.25
CA TYR A 133 -1.54 7.72 5.59
C TYR A 133 -0.52 7.25 4.55
N CYS A 134 0.06 8.18 3.82
CA CYS A 134 0.97 7.95 2.70
C CYS A 134 2.42 8.15 3.18
N LEU A 135 3.25 7.14 3.07
CA LEU A 135 4.58 7.10 3.66
C LEU A 135 5.65 6.84 2.60
N LEU A 136 6.81 7.48 2.76
CA LEU A 136 7.92 7.44 1.82
C LEU A 136 9.27 7.35 2.55
N ILE A 137 10.16 6.49 2.05
CA ILE A 137 11.61 6.57 2.28
C ILE A 137 12.26 7.02 0.98
N ARG A 138 13.05 8.09 1.02
CA ARG A 138 13.88 8.51 -0.11
C ARG A 138 15.28 7.93 0.03
N ASN A 139 15.76 7.33 -1.04
CA ASN A 139 17.13 6.87 -1.19
C ASN A 139 17.76 7.68 -2.33
N GLU A 140 18.42 8.79 -1.95
CA GLU A 140 19.23 9.62 -2.88
C GLU A 140 20.57 8.95 -3.17
#